data_9e879f63313d9f0651344cef6bead1f1
#
_entry.id   9e879f63313d9f0651344cef6bead1f1
#
_cell.length_a   1.000
_cell.length_b   1.000
_cell.length_c   1.000
_cell.angle_alpha   90.00
_cell.angle_beta   90.00
_cell.angle_gamma   90.00
#
_symmetry.space_group_name_H-M   'P 1'
#
loop_
_entity.id
_entity.type
_entity.pdbx_description
1 polymer ?
#
loop_
_entity_poly.entity_id
_entity_poly.type
_entity_poly.pdbx_seq_one_letter_code
_entity_poly.pdbx_strand_id
1 'polypeptide(L)'
;MRKQLRLSGSGGQGVITAAIILAEAAVAEGKNAVQSQSYGPEARGGASKSEVIIDDEKIFHPHVKTPDFVLAMTQKAADKYFHDLNPEGTLILDDDLVPTSPDFKNIIRVPITKLAVEKLGKALFANI
;
A
#
# COMPACT_ATOMS: atom_id res chain seq x y z
N MET A 1 -14.95 -9.85 -9.79
CA MET A 1 -13.54 -9.39 -9.86
C MET A 1 -13.06 -9.00 -8.47
N ARG A 2 -12.05 -9.67 -7.98
CA ARG A 2 -11.47 -9.35 -6.66
C ARG A 2 -10.09 -8.73 -6.84
N LYS A 3 -9.86 -7.60 -6.17
CA LYS A 3 -8.54 -6.96 -6.11
C LYS A 3 -8.10 -6.85 -4.65
N GLN A 4 -6.88 -7.24 -4.40
CA GLN A 4 -6.27 -7.19 -3.07
C GLN A 4 -5.06 -6.28 -3.11
N LEU A 5 -5.06 -5.27 -2.25
CA LEU A 5 -4.04 -4.24 -2.23
C LEU A 5 -3.41 -4.14 -0.85
N ARG A 6 -2.11 -3.95 -0.83
CA ARG A 6 -1.37 -3.71 0.41
C ARG A 6 -0.59 -2.40 0.27
N LEU A 7 -0.86 -1.46 1.16
CA LEU A 7 -0.14 -0.20 1.24
C LEU A 7 0.76 -0.26 2.47
N SER A 8 2.03 0.03 2.30
CA SER A 8 3.00 -0.11 3.37
C SER A 8 4.01 1.02 3.40
N GLY A 9 4.57 1.26 4.56
CA GLY A 9 5.54 2.33 4.78
C GLY A 9 5.89 2.44 6.25
N SER A 10 6.41 3.57 6.65
CA SER A 10 6.65 3.88 8.06
C SER A 10 5.42 4.55 8.66
N GLY A 11 5.35 4.59 9.99
CA GLY A 11 4.34 5.37 10.69
C GLY A 11 4.40 6.82 10.25
N GLY A 12 3.23 7.46 10.09
CA GLY A 12 3.15 8.86 9.69
C GLY A 12 3.16 9.13 8.19
N GLN A 13 3.34 8.11 7.35
CA GLN A 13 3.27 8.29 5.90
C GLN A 13 1.84 8.24 5.34
N GLY A 14 0.85 8.01 6.20
CA GLY A 14 -0.56 8.08 5.80
C GLY A 14 -1.06 6.87 5.03
N VAL A 15 -0.38 5.73 5.11
CA VAL A 15 -0.81 4.52 4.39
C VAL A 15 -2.16 4.00 4.87
N ILE A 16 -2.47 4.14 6.17
CA ILE A 16 -3.75 3.72 6.73
C ILE A 16 -4.86 4.62 6.18
N THR A 17 -4.64 5.94 6.20
CA THR A 17 -5.61 6.90 5.66
C THR A 17 -5.85 6.68 4.17
N ALA A 18 -4.80 6.43 3.40
CA ALA A 18 -4.92 6.15 1.98
C ALA A 18 -5.76 4.89 1.73
N ALA A 19 -5.57 3.85 2.53
CA ALA A 19 -6.35 2.62 2.42
C ALA A 19 -7.83 2.85 2.75
N ILE A 20 -8.13 3.66 3.77
CA ILE A 20 -9.51 4.01 4.13
C ILE A 20 -10.18 4.77 2.99
N ILE A 21 -9.50 5.74 2.40
CA ILE A 21 -10.03 6.53 1.28
C ILE A 21 -10.31 5.61 0.09
N LEU A 22 -9.39 4.69 -0.20
CA LEU A 22 -9.56 3.75 -1.31
C LEU A 22 -10.77 2.84 -1.09
N ALA A 23 -10.96 2.34 0.13
CA ALA A 23 -12.10 1.51 0.48
C ALA A 23 -13.42 2.29 0.34
N GLU A 24 -13.46 3.53 0.83
CA GLU A 24 -14.64 4.39 0.71
C GLU A 24 -14.96 4.70 -0.74
N ALA A 25 -13.96 4.94 -1.58
CA ALA A 25 -14.16 5.18 -3.00
C ALA A 25 -14.77 3.95 -3.69
N ALA A 26 -14.29 2.76 -3.35
CA ALA A 26 -14.83 1.52 -3.91
C ALA A 26 -16.30 1.33 -3.53
N VAL A 27 -16.66 1.59 -2.27
CA VAL A 27 -18.05 1.51 -1.81
C VAL A 27 -18.93 2.54 -2.54
N ALA A 28 -18.40 3.75 -2.76
CA ALA A 28 -19.13 4.78 -3.50
C ALA A 28 -19.42 4.38 -4.95
N GLU A 29 -18.58 3.52 -5.54
CA GLU A 29 -18.81 2.97 -6.87
C GLU A 29 -19.69 1.71 -6.89
N GLY A 30 -20.26 1.34 -5.76
CA GLY A 30 -21.15 0.19 -5.66
C GLY A 30 -20.46 -1.15 -5.44
N LYS A 31 -19.19 -1.15 -5.10
CA LYS A 31 -18.45 -2.37 -4.82
C LYS A 31 -18.40 -2.66 -3.33
N ASN A 32 -18.06 -3.90 -2.98
CA ASN A 32 -17.78 -4.27 -1.60
C ASN A 32 -16.29 -4.03 -1.31
N ALA A 33 -15.99 -3.54 -0.13
CA ALA A 33 -14.62 -3.28 0.28
C ALA A 33 -14.44 -3.61 1.76
N VAL A 34 -13.29 -4.17 2.09
CA VAL A 34 -12.85 -4.40 3.47
C VAL A 34 -11.47 -3.83 3.62
N GLN A 35 -11.25 -3.03 4.65
CA GLN A 35 -9.96 -2.45 4.97
C GLN A 35 -9.50 -2.98 6.33
N SER A 36 -8.24 -3.35 6.43
CA SER A 36 -7.62 -3.78 7.68
C SER A 36 -6.22 -3.19 7.78
N GLN A 37 -5.69 -3.13 9.00
CA GLN A 37 -4.37 -2.58 9.23
C GLN A 37 -3.64 -3.37 10.30
N SER A 38 -2.31 -3.33 10.25
CA SER A 38 -1.48 -3.98 11.24
C SER A 38 -1.02 -2.95 12.26
N TYR A 39 -1.32 -3.23 13.51
CA TYR A 39 -0.75 -2.52 14.64
C TYR A 39 0.21 -3.47 15.35
N GLY A 40 1.22 -2.94 15.98
CA GLY A 40 2.15 -3.77 16.72
C GLY A 40 3.55 -3.21 16.69
N PRO A 41 4.55 -4.01 17.03
CA PRO A 41 5.95 -3.53 17.06
C PRO A 41 6.41 -2.94 15.73
N GLU A 42 5.88 -3.41 14.61
CA GLU A 42 6.22 -2.89 13.28
C GLU A 42 5.79 -1.43 13.11
N ALA A 43 4.77 -0.97 13.84
CA ALA A 43 4.31 0.40 13.74
C ALA A 43 5.23 1.40 14.46
N ARG A 44 6.15 0.90 15.28
CA ARG A 44 7.06 1.74 16.07
C ARG A 44 8.46 1.74 15.45
N GLY A 45 8.68 2.65 14.49
CA GLY A 45 9.97 2.76 13.83
C GLY A 45 10.28 1.63 12.87
N GLY A 46 9.29 0.78 12.61
CA GLY A 46 9.38 -0.29 11.64
C GLY A 46 8.46 -0.05 10.46
N ALA A 47 8.18 -1.11 9.73
CA ALA A 47 7.23 -1.07 8.63
C ALA A 47 5.81 -1.32 9.15
N SER A 48 4.86 -0.52 8.66
CA SER A 48 3.43 -0.73 8.91
C SER A 48 2.73 -1.02 7.59
N LYS A 49 1.59 -1.68 7.66
CA LYS A 49 0.80 -1.97 6.48
C LYS A 49 -0.68 -1.72 6.70
N SER A 50 -1.37 -1.40 5.62
CA SER A 50 -2.82 -1.37 5.56
C SER A 50 -3.25 -2.11 4.32
N GLU A 51 -4.31 -2.90 4.42
CA GLU A 51 -4.74 -3.78 3.34
C GLU A 51 -6.19 -3.50 2.95
N VAL A 52 -6.48 -3.59 1.66
CA VAL A 52 -7.82 -3.37 1.13
C VAL A 52 -8.17 -4.52 0.19
N ILE A 53 -9.35 -5.08 0.37
CA ILE A 53 -9.93 -6.04 -0.57
C ILE A 53 -11.15 -5.38 -1.20
N ILE A 54 -11.19 -5.35 -2.53
CA ILE A 54 -12.31 -4.80 -3.29
C ILE A 54 -12.87 -5.91 -4.17
N ASP A 55 -14.19 -6.10 -4.14
CA ASP A 55 -14.85 -7.15 -4.91
C ASP A 55 -16.26 -6.70 -5.30
N ASP A 56 -16.74 -7.19 -6.42
CA ASP A 56 -18.14 -7.03 -6.82
C ASP A 56 -19.05 -7.88 -5.95
N GLU A 57 -18.53 -8.97 -5.40
CA GLU A 57 -19.24 -9.90 -4.57
C GLU A 57 -18.92 -9.69 -3.09
N LYS A 58 -19.67 -10.37 -2.23
CA LYS A 58 -19.50 -10.26 -0.78
C LYS A 58 -18.15 -10.80 -0.34
N ILE A 59 -17.51 -10.09 0.58
CA ILE A 59 -16.20 -10.45 1.12
C ILE A 59 -16.38 -11.07 2.51
N PHE A 60 -16.02 -12.34 2.66
CA PHE A 60 -16.19 -13.07 3.91
C PHE A 60 -14.94 -13.10 4.80
N HIS A 61 -13.76 -12.90 4.20
CA HIS A 61 -12.48 -12.94 4.90
C HIS A 61 -11.71 -11.64 4.68
N PRO A 62 -11.38 -10.89 5.75
CA PRO A 62 -10.71 -9.60 5.62
C PRO A 62 -9.21 -9.67 5.39
N HIS A 63 -8.64 -10.86 5.29
CA HIS A 63 -7.19 -11.02 5.17
C HIS A 63 -6.74 -11.13 3.73
N VAL A 64 -5.76 -10.31 3.37
CA VAL A 64 -5.08 -10.38 2.07
C VAL A 64 -4.04 -11.50 2.14
N LYS A 65 -4.17 -12.48 1.28
CA LYS A 65 -3.22 -13.61 1.19
C LYS A 65 -2.21 -13.40 0.07
N THR A 66 -2.70 -13.04 -1.10
CA THR A 66 -1.87 -12.87 -2.29
C THR A 66 -2.26 -11.53 -2.92
N PRO A 67 -1.64 -10.42 -2.49
CA PRO A 67 -2.02 -9.11 -3.03
C PRO A 67 -1.73 -9.00 -4.52
N ASP A 68 -2.58 -8.25 -5.20
CA ASP A 68 -2.39 -7.90 -6.61
C ASP A 68 -1.51 -6.66 -6.75
N PHE A 69 -1.52 -5.80 -5.75
CA PHE A 69 -0.72 -4.58 -5.70
C PHE A 69 -0.10 -4.43 -4.33
N VAL A 70 1.17 -4.10 -4.29
CA VAL A 70 1.85 -3.68 -3.06
C VAL A 70 2.48 -2.33 -3.33
N LEU A 71 2.12 -1.34 -2.51
CA LEU A 71 2.79 -0.04 -2.46
C LEU A 71 3.74 -0.06 -1.27
N ALA A 72 5.00 0.22 -1.50
CA ALA A 72 5.99 0.31 -0.43
C ALA A 72 6.65 1.70 -0.44
N MET A 73 6.47 2.43 0.63
CA MET A 73 6.97 3.80 0.77
C MET A 73 8.35 3.87 1.40
N THR A 74 8.86 2.75 1.95
CA THR A 74 10.21 2.69 2.55
C THR A 74 10.89 1.39 2.16
N GLN A 75 12.22 1.38 2.24
CA GLN A 75 13.00 0.18 1.95
C GLN A 75 12.61 -0.98 2.85
N LYS A 76 12.40 -0.71 4.13
CA LYS A 76 12.02 -1.73 5.11
C LYS A 76 10.67 -2.35 4.77
N ALA A 77 9.71 -1.54 4.36
CA ALA A 77 8.40 -2.03 3.92
C ALA A 77 8.51 -2.84 2.63
N ALA A 78 9.30 -2.38 1.67
CA ALA A 78 9.52 -3.11 0.42
C ALA A 78 10.10 -4.49 0.69
N ASP A 79 11.13 -4.57 1.52
CA ASP A 79 11.80 -5.83 1.83
C ASP A 79 10.89 -6.80 2.59
N LYS A 80 10.00 -6.26 3.42
CA LYS A 80 9.14 -7.09 4.27
C LYS A 80 7.89 -7.59 3.58
N TYR A 81 7.28 -6.79 2.71
CA TYR A 81 5.90 -7.04 2.26
C TYR A 81 5.74 -7.44 0.80
N PHE A 82 6.82 -7.69 0.06
CA PHE A 82 6.67 -8.09 -1.34
C PHE A 82 6.57 -9.59 -1.57
N HIS A 83 6.94 -10.41 -0.58
CA HIS A 83 7.15 -11.86 -0.77
C HIS A 83 5.93 -12.65 -1.21
N ASP A 84 4.75 -12.22 -0.79
CA ASP A 84 3.49 -12.91 -1.11
C ASP A 84 2.71 -12.22 -2.22
N LEU A 85 3.31 -11.23 -2.87
CA LEU A 85 2.69 -10.54 -4.01
C LEU A 85 2.45 -11.52 -5.15
N ASN A 86 1.26 -11.43 -5.76
CA ASN A 86 0.92 -12.22 -6.92
C ASN A 86 2.01 -12.05 -7.99
N PRO A 87 2.55 -13.15 -8.56
CA PRO A 87 3.59 -13.02 -9.60
C PRO A 87 3.20 -12.15 -10.80
N GLU A 88 1.90 -12.07 -11.09
CA GLU A 88 1.38 -11.18 -12.16
C GLU A 88 0.96 -9.82 -11.63
N GLY A 89 1.16 -9.56 -10.34
CA GLY A 89 0.82 -8.29 -9.71
C GLY A 89 1.85 -7.21 -9.95
N THR A 90 1.65 -6.08 -9.29
CA THR A 90 2.51 -4.90 -9.45
C THR A 90 3.04 -4.44 -8.09
N LEU A 91 4.34 -4.18 -8.04
CA LEU A 91 5.01 -3.58 -6.90
C LEU A 91 5.29 -2.11 -7.20
N ILE A 92 4.75 -1.21 -6.39
CA ILE A 92 4.94 0.24 -6.56
C ILE A 92 5.84 0.72 -5.42
N LEU A 93 6.94 1.39 -5.78
CA LEU A 93 7.96 1.83 -4.83
C LEU A 93 8.12 3.34 -4.88
N ASP A 94 8.35 3.94 -3.71
CA ASP A 94 8.82 5.33 -3.65
C ASP A 94 10.26 5.36 -4.13
N ASP A 95 10.52 6.13 -5.18
CA ASP A 95 11.81 6.13 -5.86
C ASP A 95 12.97 6.66 -4.99
N ASP A 96 12.67 7.56 -4.06
CA ASP A 96 13.71 8.14 -3.19
C ASP A 96 13.94 7.32 -1.92
N LEU A 97 12.86 6.84 -1.29
CA LEU A 97 12.92 6.17 0.00
C LEU A 97 13.15 4.66 -0.12
N VAL A 98 13.07 4.10 -1.33
CA VAL A 98 13.33 2.69 -1.61
C VAL A 98 14.46 2.60 -2.64
N PRO A 99 15.73 2.75 -2.21
CA PRO A 99 16.84 2.79 -3.15
C PRO A 99 17.11 1.45 -3.85
N THR A 100 16.80 0.34 -3.20
CA THR A 100 17.08 -1.00 -3.74
C THR A 100 15.78 -1.72 -4.07
N SER A 101 15.61 -2.07 -5.36
CA SER A 101 14.44 -2.83 -5.80
C SER A 101 14.60 -4.32 -5.43
N PRO A 102 13.57 -4.95 -4.86
CA PRO A 102 13.57 -6.40 -4.69
C PRO A 102 13.50 -7.11 -6.05
N ASP A 103 13.79 -8.39 -6.05
CA ASP A 103 13.74 -9.20 -7.26
C ASP A 103 12.28 -9.51 -7.61
N PHE A 104 11.69 -8.63 -8.40
CA PHE A 104 10.31 -8.75 -8.84
C PHE A 104 10.14 -8.21 -10.25
N LYS A 105 9.27 -8.83 -11.02
CA LYS A 105 9.11 -8.60 -12.47
C LYS A 105 8.44 -7.26 -12.81
N ASN A 106 7.32 -6.95 -12.17
CA ASN A 106 6.53 -5.76 -12.47
C ASN A 106 6.69 -4.70 -11.39
N ILE A 107 7.70 -3.86 -11.54
CA ILE A 107 8.00 -2.80 -10.57
C ILE A 107 7.74 -1.44 -11.23
N ILE A 108 7.01 -0.57 -10.54
CA ILE A 108 6.82 0.82 -10.90
C ILE A 108 7.44 1.67 -9.81
N ARG A 109 8.35 2.55 -10.20
CA ARG A 109 9.01 3.48 -9.26
C ARG A 109 8.45 4.88 -9.49
N VAL A 110 7.98 5.52 -8.42
CA VAL A 110 7.39 6.86 -8.47
C VAL A 110 7.98 7.69 -7.34
N PRO A 111 8.45 8.91 -7.59
CA PRO A 111 8.99 9.78 -6.52
C PRO A 111 7.86 10.41 -5.70
N ILE A 112 7.10 9.60 -4.96
CA ILE A 112 5.88 10.01 -4.28
C ILE A 112 6.16 11.07 -3.21
N THR A 113 7.10 10.80 -2.31
CA THR A 113 7.44 11.74 -1.23
C THR A 113 8.04 13.03 -1.79
N LYS A 114 8.92 12.90 -2.77
CA LYS A 114 9.53 14.06 -3.42
C LYS A 114 8.48 14.95 -4.10
N LEU A 115 7.52 14.34 -4.80
CA LEU A 115 6.42 15.08 -5.42
C LEU A 115 5.54 15.77 -4.38
N ALA A 116 5.28 15.13 -3.24
CA ALA A 116 4.52 15.72 -2.16
C ALA A 116 5.22 16.96 -1.59
N VAL A 117 6.53 16.89 -1.39
CA VAL A 117 7.33 18.02 -0.91
C VAL A 117 7.35 19.14 -1.95
N GLU A 118 7.59 18.84 -3.22
CA GLU A 118 7.70 19.83 -4.29
C GLU A 118 6.36 20.51 -4.61
N LYS A 119 5.27 19.75 -4.59
CA LYS A 119 3.95 20.26 -5.01
C LYS A 119 3.10 20.77 -3.86
N LEU A 120 3.20 20.16 -2.68
CA LEU A 120 2.34 20.46 -1.54
C LEU A 120 3.11 20.96 -0.32
N GLY A 121 4.42 21.01 -0.40
CA GLY A 121 5.29 21.59 0.63
C GLY A 121 5.64 20.68 1.80
N LYS A 122 5.04 19.50 1.91
CA LYS A 122 5.29 18.59 3.04
C LYS A 122 5.23 17.12 2.61
N ALA A 123 6.17 16.32 3.09
CA ALA A 123 6.16 14.88 2.89
C ALA A 123 4.90 14.21 3.47
N LEU A 124 4.28 14.83 4.47
CA LEU A 124 3.03 14.36 5.07
C LEU A 124 1.92 14.15 4.04
N PHE A 125 1.95 14.88 2.94
CA PHE A 125 0.93 14.80 1.90
C PHE A 125 1.22 13.74 0.82
N ALA A 126 2.19 12.87 1.04
CA ALA A 126 2.56 11.84 0.06
C ALA A 126 1.40 10.88 -0.26
N ASN A 127 0.44 10.73 0.64
CA ASN A 127 -0.73 9.88 0.44
C ASN A 127 -1.81 10.52 -0.45
N ILE A 128 -1.65 11.75 -0.82
CA ILE A 128 -2.56 12.47 -1.71
C ILE A 128 -2.08 12.33 -3.16
#